data_02ca1844c46f7b38a5fb1f99dbe6393e
#
_entry.id   02ca1844c46f7b38a5fb1f99dbe6393e
#
_cell.length_a   1.000
_cell.length_b   1.000
_cell.length_c   1.000
_cell.angle_alpha   90.00
_cell.angle_beta   90.00
_cell.angle_gamma   90.00
#
_symmetry.space_group_name_H-M   'P 1'
#
loop_
_entity.id
_entity.type
_entity.pdbx_description
1 polymer ?
#
loop_
_entity_poly.entity_id
_entity_poly.type
_entity_poly.pdbx_seq_one_letter_code
_entity_poly.pdbx_strand_id
1 'polypeptide(L)'
;MITYNLLSKYKEIAHFCTDREGGASMGNYASMNMSPFSGDQPEMVALNQRILCDELGISADKLIIPYQTHGIGIQEIDESFITLSNEKKLQVLYGTDALFTRLPNICIGVTTADCVPLLFFEPVKQVIAVAHAGWRGTCGRIGEKTIQSLIDNYQCNPADILVTIGPSISPEVYEIGKEVMDNFGNEGFDLSEIITQRDKSVYLDLWKANKLSLERAGVQSEHIEISGICTFTQHERFFSARRLGIKSGRMLSGIMKKG
;
A
#
# COMPACT_ATOMS: atom_id res chain seq x y z
N MET A 1 5.44 -14.87 -0.53
CA MET A 1 5.59 -13.39 -0.43
C MET A 1 6.65 -12.90 -1.40
N ILE A 2 6.58 -11.63 -1.84
CA ILE A 2 7.64 -10.95 -2.59
C ILE A 2 8.29 -9.86 -1.74
N THR A 3 9.55 -9.53 -2.04
CA THR A 3 10.33 -8.44 -1.46
C THR A 3 10.85 -7.54 -2.57
N TYR A 4 11.38 -6.36 -2.24
CA TYR A 4 11.83 -5.35 -3.19
C TYR A 4 13.35 -5.17 -3.12
N ASN A 5 14.00 -5.09 -4.28
CA ASN A 5 15.47 -5.03 -4.35
C ASN A 5 16.05 -3.80 -3.64
N LEU A 6 15.38 -2.66 -3.80
CA LEU A 6 15.81 -1.39 -3.19
C LEU A 6 15.84 -1.49 -1.67
N LEU A 7 14.77 -1.99 -1.06
CA LEU A 7 14.63 -2.10 0.39
C LEU A 7 15.38 -3.30 0.98
N SER A 8 15.65 -4.34 0.21
CA SER A 8 16.40 -5.55 0.65
C SER A 8 17.85 -5.27 1.00
N LYS A 9 18.38 -4.09 0.63
CA LYS A 9 19.71 -3.62 1.03
C LYS A 9 19.80 -3.27 2.52
N TYR A 10 18.65 -3.07 3.18
CA TYR A 10 18.53 -2.61 4.57
C TYR A 10 18.05 -3.75 5.46
N LYS A 11 18.98 -4.31 6.26
CA LYS A 11 18.72 -5.47 7.13
C LYS A 11 17.86 -5.14 8.34
N GLU A 12 17.82 -3.85 8.71
CA GLU A 12 17.06 -3.31 9.83
C GLU A 12 15.56 -3.25 9.61
N ILE A 13 15.08 -3.51 8.38
CA ILE A 13 13.67 -3.60 8.07
C ILE A 13 13.29 -4.98 7.52
N ALA A 14 12.04 -5.35 7.71
CA ALA A 14 11.33 -6.37 6.94
C ALA A 14 10.29 -5.69 6.08
N HIS A 15 10.17 -6.08 4.82
CA HIS A 15 9.19 -5.53 3.88
C HIS A 15 8.71 -6.63 2.94
N PHE A 16 7.45 -6.55 2.55
CA PHE A 16 6.86 -7.60 1.73
C PHE A 16 5.57 -7.15 1.03
N CYS A 17 5.16 -7.92 0.03
CA CYS A 17 3.76 -8.06 -0.38
C CYS A 17 3.41 -9.53 -0.35
N THR A 18 2.31 -9.90 0.33
CA THR A 18 1.80 -11.28 0.29
C THR A 18 1.27 -11.59 -1.12
N ASP A 19 1.37 -12.85 -1.52
CA ASP A 19 0.57 -13.37 -2.62
C ASP A 19 -0.71 -14.02 -2.08
N ARG A 20 -1.48 -14.68 -2.93
CA ARG A 20 -2.74 -15.29 -2.52
C ARG A 20 -2.62 -16.75 -2.07
N GLU A 21 -1.41 -17.29 -1.98
CA GLU A 21 -1.14 -18.68 -1.64
C GLU A 21 -0.83 -18.88 -0.16
N GLY A 22 -1.07 -20.10 0.35
CA GLY A 22 -0.65 -20.53 1.69
C GLY A 22 -1.59 -20.14 2.82
N GLY A 23 -2.76 -19.57 2.53
CA GLY A 23 -3.75 -19.20 3.53
C GLY A 23 -4.90 -20.21 3.70
N ALA A 24 -5.84 -19.87 4.57
CA ALA A 24 -6.98 -20.68 4.95
C ALA A 24 -8.32 -20.24 4.32
N SER A 25 -8.38 -19.06 3.71
CA SER A 25 -9.61 -18.55 3.10
C SER A 25 -10.02 -19.37 1.87
N MET A 26 -11.31 -19.37 1.56
CA MET A 26 -11.90 -20.20 0.50
C MET A 26 -12.61 -19.36 -0.59
N GLY A 27 -12.98 -20.00 -1.69
CA GLY A 27 -13.70 -19.37 -2.79
C GLY A 27 -12.95 -18.19 -3.40
N ASN A 28 -13.61 -17.05 -3.58
CA ASN A 28 -12.99 -15.84 -4.13
C ASN A 28 -11.94 -15.21 -3.20
N TYR A 29 -11.86 -15.64 -1.95
CA TYR A 29 -10.86 -15.20 -0.97
C TYR A 29 -9.67 -16.15 -0.87
N ALA A 30 -9.67 -17.23 -1.65
CA ALA A 30 -8.63 -18.27 -1.58
C ALA A 30 -7.28 -17.77 -2.11
N SER A 31 -6.24 -17.91 -1.28
CA SER A 31 -6.32 -18.48 0.05
C SER A 31 -5.84 -17.52 1.15
N MET A 32 -4.81 -16.68 0.87
CA MET A 32 -4.14 -15.79 1.83
C MET A 32 -4.79 -14.39 1.84
N ASN A 33 -6.11 -14.34 2.06
CA ASN A 33 -6.78 -13.05 2.21
C ASN A 33 -6.38 -12.39 3.54
N MET A 34 -5.83 -11.18 3.45
CA MET A 34 -5.28 -10.44 4.60
C MET A 34 -6.21 -9.35 5.12
N SER A 35 -7.30 -9.04 4.39
CA SER A 35 -8.18 -7.93 4.78
C SER A 35 -9.32 -8.39 5.67
N PRO A 36 -9.44 -7.87 6.90
CA PRO A 36 -10.58 -8.11 7.78
C PRO A 36 -11.87 -7.41 7.30
N PHE A 37 -11.77 -6.59 6.23
CA PHE A 37 -12.86 -5.74 5.74
C PHE A 37 -13.37 -6.17 4.36
N SER A 38 -12.88 -7.29 3.82
CA SER A 38 -13.25 -7.77 2.47
C SER A 38 -14.56 -8.55 2.40
N GLY A 39 -15.14 -8.90 3.56
CA GLY A 39 -16.37 -9.69 3.67
C GLY A 39 -16.13 -11.21 3.69
N ASP A 40 -14.91 -11.65 3.94
CA ASP A 40 -14.54 -13.03 4.21
C ASP A 40 -14.92 -13.45 5.65
N GLN A 41 -14.78 -14.73 5.97
CA GLN A 41 -14.96 -15.25 7.34
C GLN A 41 -13.87 -14.72 8.26
N PRO A 42 -14.22 -14.03 9.37
CA PRO A 42 -13.23 -13.40 10.24
C PRO A 42 -12.16 -14.36 10.78
N GLU A 43 -12.55 -15.61 11.06
CA GLU A 43 -11.68 -16.66 11.59
C GLU A 43 -10.59 -17.04 10.57
N MET A 44 -10.95 -17.09 9.28
CA MET A 44 -9.99 -17.40 8.21
C MET A 44 -8.99 -16.25 8.03
N VAL A 45 -9.48 -15.02 8.04
CA VAL A 45 -8.60 -13.83 7.97
C VAL A 45 -7.66 -13.78 9.18
N ALA A 46 -8.18 -14.02 10.39
CA ALA A 46 -7.37 -14.06 11.61
C ALA A 46 -6.29 -15.16 11.54
N LEU A 47 -6.60 -16.32 10.96
CA LEU A 47 -5.63 -17.39 10.75
C LEU A 47 -4.56 -16.98 9.74
N ASN A 48 -4.93 -16.35 8.61
CA ASN A 48 -3.99 -15.84 7.63
C ASN A 48 -3.04 -14.80 8.23
N GLN A 49 -3.59 -13.85 9.01
CA GLN A 49 -2.79 -12.84 9.72
C GLN A 49 -1.84 -13.49 10.73
N ARG A 50 -2.27 -14.55 11.43
CA ARG A 50 -1.39 -15.27 12.35
C ARG A 50 -0.24 -15.97 11.63
N ILE A 51 -0.50 -16.64 10.49
CA ILE A 51 0.55 -17.26 9.65
C ILE A 51 1.62 -16.23 9.30
N LEU A 52 1.21 -15.01 8.86
CA LEU A 52 2.13 -13.94 8.55
C LEU A 52 2.90 -13.45 9.79
N CYS A 53 2.20 -13.26 10.92
CA CYS A 53 2.83 -12.81 12.16
C CYS A 53 3.88 -13.80 12.67
N ASP A 54 3.61 -15.11 12.59
CA ASP A 54 4.56 -16.17 12.95
C ASP A 54 5.81 -16.14 12.07
N GLU A 55 5.65 -15.87 10.75
CA GLU A 55 6.77 -15.70 9.82
C GLU A 55 7.61 -14.44 10.12
N LEU A 56 6.94 -13.36 10.56
CA LEU A 56 7.62 -12.10 10.95
C LEU A 56 8.18 -12.14 12.37
N GLY A 57 7.85 -13.14 13.18
CA GLY A 57 8.26 -13.25 14.58
C GLY A 57 7.61 -12.21 15.49
N ILE A 58 6.38 -11.80 15.21
CA ILE A 58 5.62 -10.81 16.00
C ILE A 58 4.28 -11.38 16.47
N SER A 59 3.70 -10.79 17.52
CA SER A 59 2.33 -11.07 17.92
C SER A 59 1.31 -10.33 17.06
N ALA A 60 0.09 -10.85 16.95
CA ALA A 60 -0.94 -10.31 16.06
C ALA A 60 -1.35 -8.86 16.37
N ASP A 61 -1.23 -8.42 17.62
CA ASP A 61 -1.49 -7.04 18.05
C ASP A 61 -0.47 -6.02 17.53
N LYS A 62 0.66 -6.50 17.01
CA LYS A 62 1.72 -5.69 16.37
C LYS A 62 1.58 -5.57 14.85
N LEU A 63 0.60 -6.23 14.27
CA LEU A 63 0.23 -6.08 12.87
C LEU A 63 -0.90 -5.04 12.77
N ILE A 64 -0.61 -3.87 12.22
CA ILE A 64 -1.55 -2.76 12.12
C ILE A 64 -2.02 -2.60 10.68
N ILE A 65 -3.32 -2.82 10.46
CA ILE A 65 -3.99 -2.69 9.16
C ILE A 65 -5.14 -1.69 9.31
N PRO A 66 -5.17 -0.57 8.56
CA PRO A 66 -6.21 0.44 8.67
C PRO A 66 -7.50 0.02 7.94
N TYR A 67 -8.60 0.66 8.29
CA TYR A 67 -9.84 0.61 7.51
C TYR A 67 -9.77 1.64 6.38
N GLN A 68 -9.26 1.20 5.23
CA GLN A 68 -9.04 2.02 4.05
C GLN A 68 -10.36 2.42 3.38
N THR A 69 -10.50 3.68 3.02
CA THR A 69 -11.70 4.23 2.35
C THR A 69 -11.38 4.83 0.98
N HIS A 70 -10.19 4.55 0.45
CA HIS A 70 -9.66 5.13 -0.80
C HIS A 70 -9.51 6.65 -0.70
N GLY A 71 -9.27 7.16 0.50
CA GLY A 71 -9.05 8.56 0.82
C GLY A 71 -7.58 8.96 0.87
N ILE A 72 -7.31 9.98 1.68
CA ILE A 72 -5.96 10.52 1.92
C ILE A 72 -5.66 10.63 3.42
N GLY A 73 -6.41 9.93 4.27
CA GLY A 73 -6.17 9.90 5.72
C GLY A 73 -4.85 9.24 6.05
N ILE A 74 -4.05 9.86 6.92
CA ILE A 74 -2.72 9.41 7.33
C ILE A 74 -2.68 9.37 8.85
N GLN A 75 -2.16 8.28 9.42
CA GLN A 75 -2.08 8.10 10.86
C GLN A 75 -0.67 7.67 11.28
N GLU A 76 -0.13 8.35 12.27
CA GLU A 76 1.05 7.91 12.99
C GLU A 76 0.71 6.76 13.95
N ILE A 77 1.55 5.73 13.96
CA ILE A 77 1.50 4.65 14.94
C ILE A 77 2.65 4.87 15.92
N ASP A 78 2.35 5.58 16.99
CA ASP A 78 3.26 5.93 18.06
C ASP A 78 2.98 5.12 19.35
N GLU A 79 3.72 5.40 20.41
CA GLU A 79 3.53 4.75 21.72
C GLU A 79 2.14 5.02 22.29
N SER A 80 1.58 6.21 22.06
CA SER A 80 0.24 6.56 22.52
C SER A 80 -0.83 5.72 21.83
N PHE A 81 -0.70 5.50 20.51
CA PHE A 81 -1.57 4.62 19.75
C PHE A 81 -1.52 3.17 20.28
N ILE A 82 -0.32 2.65 20.60
CA ILE A 82 -0.17 1.26 21.06
C ILE A 82 -0.93 1.03 22.36
N THR A 83 -1.01 2.01 23.24
CA THR A 83 -1.71 1.91 24.55
C THR A 83 -3.23 2.06 24.46
N LEU A 84 -3.78 2.44 23.31
CA LEU A 84 -5.24 2.57 23.13
C LEU A 84 -5.94 1.21 23.26
N SER A 85 -7.20 1.25 23.72
CA SER A 85 -8.09 0.09 23.63
C SER A 85 -8.35 -0.30 22.17
N ASN A 86 -8.71 -1.56 21.93
CA ASN A 86 -8.99 -2.04 20.56
C ASN A 86 -10.10 -1.22 19.88
N GLU A 87 -11.13 -0.84 20.61
CA GLU A 87 -12.20 0.01 20.08
C GLU A 87 -11.68 1.38 19.61
N LYS A 88 -10.83 2.03 20.41
CA LYS A 88 -10.22 3.31 20.04
C LYS A 88 -9.26 3.16 18.86
N LYS A 89 -8.47 2.08 18.81
CA LYS A 89 -7.62 1.77 17.64
C LYS A 89 -8.44 1.67 16.35
N LEU A 90 -9.58 0.97 16.38
CA LEU A 90 -10.47 0.86 15.24
C LEU A 90 -11.04 2.23 14.81
N GLN A 91 -11.41 3.08 15.76
CA GLN A 91 -11.90 4.45 15.47
C GLN A 91 -10.81 5.30 14.79
N VAL A 92 -9.58 5.28 15.32
CA VAL A 92 -8.45 6.03 14.76
C VAL A 92 -8.05 5.53 13.37
N LEU A 93 -8.12 4.22 13.15
CA LEU A 93 -7.76 3.60 11.86
C LEU A 93 -8.87 3.69 10.80
N TYR A 94 -10.08 4.13 11.16
CA TYR A 94 -11.16 4.29 10.20
C TYR A 94 -10.91 5.47 9.27
N GLY A 95 -10.98 5.24 7.95
CA GLY A 95 -10.72 6.28 6.95
C GLY A 95 -9.23 6.60 6.74
N THR A 96 -8.37 5.74 7.27
CA THR A 96 -6.92 5.87 7.13
C THR A 96 -6.45 5.03 5.93
N ASP A 97 -5.73 5.66 5.02
CA ASP A 97 -5.17 5.03 3.81
C ASP A 97 -3.63 5.03 3.82
N ALA A 98 -2.99 5.67 4.81
CA ALA A 98 -1.55 5.59 5.04
C ALA A 98 -1.19 5.54 6.52
N LEU A 99 -0.13 4.82 6.83
CA LEU A 99 0.42 4.67 8.17
C LEU A 99 1.91 4.99 8.17
N PHE A 100 2.43 5.55 9.26
CA PHE A 100 3.87 5.68 9.46
C PHE A 100 4.25 5.47 10.92
N THR A 101 5.51 5.03 11.18
CA THR A 101 6.00 4.77 12.53
C THR A 101 7.51 4.77 12.60
N ARG A 102 8.06 4.99 13.81
CA ARG A 102 9.45 4.72 14.18
C ARG A 102 9.58 3.54 15.14
N LEU A 103 8.47 3.01 15.59
CA LEU A 103 8.48 1.94 16.58
C LEU A 103 9.07 0.65 16.00
N PRO A 104 9.99 -0.01 16.72
CA PRO A 104 10.49 -1.32 16.30
C PRO A 104 9.43 -2.41 16.53
N ASN A 105 9.51 -3.47 15.75
CA ASN A 105 8.66 -4.66 15.85
C ASN A 105 7.15 -4.36 15.70
N ILE A 106 6.79 -3.22 15.13
CA ILE A 106 5.43 -2.90 14.67
C ILE A 106 5.41 -3.02 13.15
N CYS A 107 4.60 -3.93 12.65
CA CYS A 107 4.36 -4.10 11.23
C CYS A 107 3.15 -3.26 10.82
N ILE A 108 3.37 -2.27 9.99
CA ILE A 108 2.29 -1.49 9.36
C ILE A 108 2.06 -1.98 7.94
N GLY A 109 0.80 -2.09 7.52
CA GLY A 109 0.48 -2.60 6.20
C GLY A 109 -0.83 -2.06 5.63
N VAL A 110 -0.94 -2.06 4.30
CA VAL A 110 -2.17 -1.75 3.58
C VAL A 110 -2.60 -2.93 2.71
N THR A 111 -3.90 -3.11 2.59
CA THR A 111 -4.47 -4.20 1.80
C THR A 111 -4.88 -3.73 0.42
N THR A 112 -4.51 -4.50 -0.61
CA THR A 112 -4.77 -4.15 -2.01
C THR A 112 -5.27 -5.33 -2.83
N ALA A 113 -6.03 -5.05 -3.87
CA ALA A 113 -6.30 -5.89 -5.02
C ALA A 113 -6.51 -4.92 -6.20
N ASP A 114 -5.45 -4.68 -6.98
CA ASP A 114 -5.29 -3.73 -8.07
C ASP A 114 -4.84 -2.30 -7.68
N CYS A 115 -5.26 -1.76 -6.54
CA CYS A 115 -4.75 -0.47 -6.06
C CYS A 115 -3.24 -0.54 -5.79
N VAL A 116 -2.54 0.58 -5.93
CA VAL A 116 -1.09 0.67 -5.75
C VAL A 116 -0.74 0.74 -4.26
N PRO A 117 0.05 -0.20 -3.71
CA PRO A 117 0.67 -0.03 -2.41
C PRO A 117 2.00 0.71 -2.56
N LEU A 118 2.26 1.69 -1.69
CA LEU A 118 3.53 2.39 -1.57
C LEU A 118 4.16 2.05 -0.22
N LEU A 119 5.41 1.61 -0.22
CA LEU A 119 6.20 1.38 1.00
C LEU A 119 7.33 2.37 1.04
N PHE A 120 7.52 3.01 2.19
CA PHE A 120 8.53 4.05 2.39
C PHE A 120 9.50 3.64 3.50
N PHE A 121 10.78 3.92 3.29
CA PHE A 121 11.79 3.83 4.33
C PHE A 121 12.73 5.03 4.27
N GLU A 122 12.91 5.70 5.38
CA GLU A 122 13.91 6.75 5.54
C GLU A 122 15.01 6.26 6.49
N PRO A 123 16.23 5.97 5.97
CA PRO A 123 17.25 5.27 6.73
C PRO A 123 17.98 6.12 7.79
N VAL A 124 17.99 7.46 7.65
CA VAL A 124 18.68 8.35 8.59
C VAL A 124 17.89 8.51 9.88
N LYS A 125 16.60 8.75 9.75
CA LYS A 125 15.66 8.90 10.89
C LYS A 125 15.05 7.58 11.33
N GLN A 126 15.27 6.50 10.59
CA GLN A 126 14.73 5.17 10.85
C GLN A 126 13.21 5.16 10.94
N VAL A 127 12.57 5.78 9.96
CA VAL A 127 11.10 5.88 9.82
C VAL A 127 10.64 4.99 8.68
N ILE A 128 9.53 4.30 8.89
CA ILE A 128 8.83 3.52 7.87
C ILE A 128 7.44 4.07 7.67
N ALA A 129 6.92 3.97 6.43
CA ALA A 129 5.54 4.28 6.13
C ALA A 129 4.98 3.35 5.05
N VAL A 130 3.67 3.28 4.96
CA VAL A 130 2.94 2.56 3.93
C VAL A 130 1.71 3.35 3.53
N ALA A 131 1.38 3.37 2.22
CA ALA A 131 0.18 4.04 1.74
C ALA A 131 -0.58 3.20 0.70
N HIS A 132 -1.90 3.28 0.75
CA HIS A 132 -2.82 2.72 -0.22
C HIS A 132 -3.18 3.78 -1.26
N ALA A 133 -2.56 3.72 -2.41
CA ALA A 133 -2.74 4.66 -3.50
C ALA A 133 -3.64 4.07 -4.62
N GLY A 134 -4.92 3.84 -4.32
CA GLY A 134 -5.93 3.65 -5.36
C GLY A 134 -6.06 4.93 -6.20
N TRP A 135 -6.82 4.92 -7.31
CA TRP A 135 -6.89 6.08 -8.19
C TRP A 135 -7.29 7.38 -7.46
N ARG A 136 -8.21 7.32 -6.48
CA ARG A 136 -8.59 8.50 -5.68
C ARG A 136 -7.45 8.97 -4.77
N GLY A 137 -6.78 8.05 -4.09
CA GLY A 137 -5.62 8.35 -3.25
C GLY A 137 -4.45 8.90 -4.06
N THR A 138 -4.17 8.33 -5.25
CA THR A 138 -3.16 8.83 -6.18
C THR A 138 -3.53 10.24 -6.66
N CYS A 139 -4.77 10.46 -7.10
CA CYS A 139 -5.29 11.75 -7.53
C CYS A 139 -5.18 12.79 -6.40
N GLY A 140 -5.55 12.40 -5.16
CA GLY A 140 -5.40 13.22 -3.94
C GLY A 140 -3.97 13.31 -3.39
N ARG A 141 -2.96 12.75 -4.10
CA ARG A 141 -1.52 12.84 -3.80
C ARG A 141 -1.16 12.24 -2.44
N ILE A 142 -1.71 11.07 -2.10
CA ILE A 142 -1.45 10.43 -0.80
C ILE A 142 0.04 10.14 -0.58
N GLY A 143 0.80 9.81 -1.62
CA GLY A 143 2.25 9.61 -1.54
C GLY A 143 2.99 10.88 -1.10
N GLU A 144 2.71 12.04 -1.74
CA GLU A 144 3.28 13.34 -1.36
C GLU A 144 2.90 13.72 0.09
N LYS A 145 1.62 13.50 0.45
CA LYS A 145 1.12 13.81 1.80
C LYS A 145 1.76 12.90 2.86
N THR A 146 2.04 11.64 2.52
CA THR A 146 2.78 10.74 3.41
C THR A 146 4.21 11.26 3.63
N ILE A 147 4.91 11.66 2.57
CA ILE A 147 6.25 12.27 2.68
C ILE A 147 6.19 13.54 3.53
N GLN A 148 5.19 14.42 3.31
CA GLN A 148 5.01 15.62 4.12
C GLN A 148 4.83 15.30 5.60
N SER A 149 4.06 14.25 5.92
CA SER A 149 3.91 13.78 7.31
C SER A 149 5.24 13.32 7.92
N LEU A 150 6.11 12.66 7.13
CA LEU A 150 7.45 12.27 7.60
C LEU A 150 8.36 13.50 7.83
N ILE A 151 8.24 14.53 7.00
CA ILE A 151 8.97 15.80 7.18
C ILE A 151 8.50 16.50 8.45
N ASP A 152 7.18 16.68 8.60
CA ASP A 152 6.59 17.46 9.69
C ASP A 152 6.85 16.83 11.06
N ASN A 153 6.76 15.50 11.16
CA ASN A 153 6.88 14.79 12.44
C ASN A 153 8.33 14.40 12.78
N TYR A 154 9.16 14.11 11.77
CA TYR A 154 10.50 13.54 12.00
C TYR A 154 11.62 14.30 11.32
N GLN A 155 11.32 15.40 10.62
CA GLN A 155 12.30 16.20 9.88
C GLN A 155 13.09 15.34 8.87
N CYS A 156 12.39 14.40 8.22
CA CYS A 156 12.97 13.60 7.16
C CYS A 156 13.34 14.47 5.97
N ASN A 157 14.47 14.18 5.33
CA ASN A 157 14.80 14.78 4.05
C ASN A 157 14.22 13.91 2.93
N PRO A 158 13.35 14.43 2.05
CA PRO A 158 12.77 13.65 0.96
C PRO A 158 13.79 12.96 0.06
N ALA A 159 14.96 13.56 -0.11
CA ALA A 159 16.03 12.97 -0.92
C ALA A 159 16.61 11.67 -0.34
N ASP A 160 16.44 11.42 0.98
CA ASP A 160 16.90 10.22 1.64
C ASP A 160 15.82 9.12 1.71
N ILE A 161 14.56 9.45 1.34
CA ILE A 161 13.45 8.50 1.39
C ILE A 161 13.54 7.53 0.22
N LEU A 162 13.44 6.23 0.54
CA LEU A 162 13.32 5.15 -0.42
C LEU A 162 11.85 4.74 -0.53
N VAL A 163 11.36 4.56 -1.75
CA VAL A 163 9.95 4.19 -1.98
C VAL A 163 9.86 3.01 -2.94
N THR A 164 9.00 2.04 -2.61
CA THR A 164 8.65 0.97 -3.56
C THR A 164 7.17 1.05 -3.94
N ILE A 165 6.90 0.94 -5.23
CA ILE A 165 5.58 0.82 -5.84
C ILE A 165 5.31 -0.66 -6.06
N GLY A 166 4.44 -1.23 -5.24
CA GLY A 166 4.22 -2.68 -5.20
C GLY A 166 3.28 -3.21 -6.29
N PRO A 167 2.99 -4.53 -6.26
CA PRO A 167 2.08 -5.17 -7.20
C PRO A 167 0.71 -4.51 -7.24
N SER A 168 0.27 -4.16 -8.44
CA SER A 168 -0.99 -3.46 -8.67
C SER A 168 -1.41 -3.59 -10.14
N ILE A 169 -2.55 -3.06 -10.53
CA ILE A 169 -3.00 -3.12 -11.92
C ILE A 169 -2.10 -2.27 -12.81
N SER A 170 -1.64 -2.84 -13.93
CA SER A 170 -0.72 -2.18 -14.86
C SER A 170 -1.44 -1.28 -15.87
N PRO A 171 -0.73 -0.29 -16.45
CA PRO A 171 -1.30 0.63 -17.44
C PRO A 171 -1.81 -0.07 -18.72
N GLU A 172 -1.33 -1.28 -19.02
CA GLU A 172 -1.77 -2.03 -20.19
C GLU A 172 -3.22 -2.49 -20.09
N VAL A 173 -3.74 -2.64 -18.86
CA VAL A 173 -5.06 -3.24 -18.59
C VAL A 173 -5.96 -2.37 -17.70
N TYR A 174 -5.46 -1.25 -17.20
CA TYR A 174 -6.26 -0.36 -16.35
C TYR A 174 -7.05 0.64 -17.17
N GLU A 175 -8.10 0.15 -17.85
CA GLU A 175 -9.07 1.00 -18.52
C GLU A 175 -9.89 1.81 -17.53
N ILE A 176 -10.06 3.11 -17.82
CA ILE A 176 -10.78 4.08 -16.97
C ILE A 176 -11.86 4.82 -17.76
N GLY A 177 -12.85 5.33 -17.04
CA GLY A 177 -13.85 6.24 -17.59
C GLY A 177 -13.38 7.70 -17.61
N LYS A 178 -14.13 8.53 -18.35
CA LYS A 178 -13.86 9.98 -18.46
C LYS A 178 -13.80 10.68 -17.09
N GLU A 179 -14.66 10.27 -16.14
CA GLU A 179 -14.66 10.83 -14.78
C GLU A 179 -13.28 10.74 -14.11
N VAL A 180 -12.62 9.59 -14.19
CA VAL A 180 -11.30 9.41 -13.59
C VAL A 180 -10.27 10.30 -14.26
N MET A 181 -10.27 10.35 -15.59
CA MET A 181 -9.37 11.20 -16.37
C MET A 181 -9.56 12.69 -16.01
N ASP A 182 -10.81 13.15 -15.95
CA ASP A 182 -11.13 14.56 -15.63
C ASP A 182 -10.65 14.92 -14.19
N ASN A 183 -10.79 13.99 -13.23
CA ASN A 183 -10.28 14.22 -11.87
C ASN A 183 -8.77 14.42 -11.86
N PHE A 184 -7.99 13.59 -12.55
CA PHE A 184 -6.52 13.77 -12.63
C PHE A 184 -6.14 15.10 -13.29
N GLY A 185 -6.84 15.50 -14.35
CA GLY A 185 -6.64 16.79 -15.00
C GLY A 185 -6.91 17.98 -14.08
N ASN A 186 -8.02 17.93 -13.33
CA ASN A 186 -8.41 18.97 -12.37
C ASN A 186 -7.40 19.10 -11.22
N GLU A 187 -6.78 18.00 -10.79
CA GLU A 187 -5.72 17.98 -9.76
C GLU A 187 -4.33 18.32 -10.32
N GLY A 188 -4.25 18.75 -11.60
CA GLY A 188 -3.03 19.27 -12.21
C GLY A 188 -2.00 18.19 -12.56
N PHE A 189 -2.42 16.96 -12.83
CA PHE A 189 -1.55 15.98 -13.46
C PHE A 189 -1.42 16.26 -14.96
N ASP A 190 -0.21 16.10 -15.49
CA ASP A 190 -0.02 16.09 -16.94
C ASP A 190 -0.57 14.79 -17.51
N LEU A 191 -1.76 14.87 -18.10
CA LEU A 191 -2.43 13.70 -18.64
C LEU A 191 -1.65 13.02 -19.76
N SER A 192 -0.81 13.75 -20.50
CA SER A 192 0.01 13.19 -21.58
C SER A 192 1.06 12.21 -21.05
N GLU A 193 1.43 12.35 -19.78
CA GLU A 193 2.41 11.50 -19.12
C GLU A 193 1.83 10.19 -18.58
N ILE A 194 0.54 10.20 -18.20
CA ILE A 194 -0.08 9.10 -17.42
C ILE A 194 -1.27 8.43 -18.12
N ILE A 195 -1.74 9.01 -19.24
CA ILE A 195 -2.87 8.48 -20.00
C ILE A 195 -2.40 7.95 -21.36
N THR A 196 -2.88 6.78 -21.70
CA THR A 196 -2.73 6.22 -23.06
C THR A 196 -4.12 5.96 -23.64
N GLN A 197 -4.37 6.50 -24.83
CA GLN A 197 -5.60 6.22 -25.58
C GLN A 197 -5.32 5.08 -26.58
N ARG A 198 -6.19 4.07 -26.59
CA ARG A 198 -6.17 2.97 -27.53
C ARG A 198 -7.58 2.80 -28.08
N ASP A 199 -7.75 3.03 -29.35
CA ASP A 199 -9.06 3.06 -30.02
C ASP A 199 -10.06 4.00 -29.31
N LYS A 200 -11.09 3.44 -28.68
CA LYS A 200 -12.11 4.18 -27.93
C LYS A 200 -11.91 4.11 -26.40
N SER A 201 -10.89 3.40 -25.94
CA SER A 201 -10.62 3.16 -24.53
C SER A 201 -9.46 4.01 -24.04
N VAL A 202 -9.57 4.45 -22.81
CA VAL A 202 -8.56 5.28 -22.10
C VAL A 202 -7.97 4.45 -20.98
N TYR A 203 -6.63 4.43 -20.90
CA TYR A 203 -5.88 3.67 -19.91
C TYR A 203 -5.05 4.60 -19.05
N LEU A 204 -5.01 4.35 -17.73
CA LEU A 204 -4.28 5.15 -16.77
C LEU A 204 -3.07 4.37 -16.23
N ASP A 205 -1.92 5.04 -16.23
CA ASP A 205 -0.70 4.56 -15.59
C ASP A 205 -0.62 5.09 -14.15
N LEU A 206 -1.13 4.31 -13.19
CA LEU A 206 -1.02 4.64 -11.76
C LEU A 206 0.41 4.53 -11.25
N TRP A 207 1.24 3.68 -11.84
CA TRP A 207 2.64 3.55 -11.44
C TRP A 207 3.39 4.84 -11.73
N LYS A 208 3.25 5.34 -12.96
CA LYS A 208 3.87 6.59 -13.38
C LYS A 208 3.28 7.80 -12.63
N ALA A 209 1.97 7.84 -12.43
CA ALA A 209 1.32 8.92 -11.69
C ALA A 209 1.86 9.03 -10.25
N ASN A 210 2.01 7.90 -9.54
CA ASN A 210 2.61 7.88 -8.22
C ASN A 210 4.09 8.24 -8.26
N LYS A 211 4.87 7.69 -9.22
CA LYS A 211 6.29 8.03 -9.36
C LYS A 211 6.51 9.54 -9.54
N LEU A 212 5.78 10.17 -10.46
CA LEU A 212 5.86 11.61 -10.69
C LEU A 212 5.49 12.43 -9.45
N SER A 213 4.46 11.99 -8.70
CA SER A 213 4.08 12.62 -7.44
C SER A 213 5.18 12.52 -6.38
N LEU A 214 5.84 11.36 -6.25
CA LEU A 214 6.95 11.16 -5.32
C LEU A 214 8.16 12.01 -5.69
N GLU A 215 8.53 12.07 -6.97
CA GLU A 215 9.62 12.91 -7.48
C GLU A 215 9.33 14.40 -7.23
N ARG A 216 8.09 14.84 -7.45
CA ARG A 216 7.65 16.20 -7.12
C ARG A 216 7.78 16.51 -5.63
N ALA A 217 7.58 15.53 -4.75
CA ALA A 217 7.79 15.68 -3.31
C ALA A 217 9.27 15.68 -2.89
N GLY A 218 10.20 15.50 -3.83
CA GLY A 218 11.66 15.57 -3.61
C GLY A 218 12.34 14.21 -3.45
N VAL A 219 11.65 13.10 -3.67
CA VAL A 219 12.28 11.76 -3.69
C VAL A 219 13.10 11.63 -4.97
N GLN A 220 14.34 11.16 -4.85
CA GLN A 220 15.22 10.94 -6.00
C GLN A 220 14.70 9.79 -6.87
N SER A 221 14.79 9.90 -8.19
CA SER A 221 14.25 8.88 -9.11
C SER A 221 14.85 7.49 -8.89
N GLU A 222 16.14 7.42 -8.57
CA GLU A 222 16.86 6.19 -8.21
C GLU A 222 16.45 5.58 -6.86
N HIS A 223 15.76 6.35 -6.03
CA HIS A 223 15.16 5.90 -4.77
C HIS A 223 13.73 5.40 -4.92
N ILE A 224 13.21 5.30 -6.16
CA ILE A 224 11.88 4.78 -6.44
C ILE A 224 11.98 3.49 -7.24
N GLU A 225 11.58 2.36 -6.64
CA GLU A 225 11.49 1.06 -7.32
C GLU A 225 10.03 0.78 -7.68
N ILE A 226 9.79 0.43 -8.95
CA ILE A 226 8.48 -0.08 -9.41
C ILE A 226 8.60 -1.58 -9.58
N SER A 227 7.75 -2.37 -8.91
CA SER A 227 7.78 -3.84 -9.00
C SER A 227 7.50 -4.37 -10.41
N GLY A 228 6.75 -3.64 -11.23
CA GLY A 228 6.37 -4.07 -12.56
C GLY A 228 5.42 -5.27 -12.59
N ILE A 229 4.84 -5.66 -11.45
CA ILE A 229 3.95 -6.81 -11.31
C ILE A 229 2.49 -6.37 -11.45
N CYS A 230 1.83 -6.89 -12.50
CA CYS A 230 0.41 -6.63 -12.73
C CYS A 230 -0.48 -7.69 -12.03
N THR A 231 -1.29 -7.25 -11.07
CA THR A 231 -2.20 -8.13 -10.33
C THR A 231 -3.32 -8.69 -11.20
N PHE A 232 -3.78 -7.96 -12.21
CA PHE A 232 -4.82 -8.40 -13.13
C PHE A 232 -4.35 -9.53 -14.06
N THR A 233 -3.15 -9.42 -14.63
CA THR A 233 -2.59 -10.45 -15.53
C THR A 233 -2.05 -11.65 -14.76
N GLN A 234 -1.55 -11.44 -13.53
CA GLN A 234 -1.04 -12.49 -12.65
C GLN A 234 -2.06 -12.84 -11.53
N HIS A 235 -3.35 -12.88 -11.86
CA HIS A 235 -4.45 -13.10 -10.90
C HIS A 235 -4.47 -14.51 -10.27
N GLU A 236 -3.71 -15.44 -10.81
CA GLU A 236 -3.49 -16.75 -10.17
C GLU A 236 -2.61 -16.62 -8.92
N ARG A 237 -1.65 -15.70 -8.94
CA ARG A 237 -0.73 -15.42 -7.85
C ARG A 237 -1.18 -14.27 -6.94
N PHE A 238 -1.92 -13.30 -7.47
CA PHE A 238 -2.37 -12.11 -6.73
C PHE A 238 -3.88 -11.94 -6.81
N PHE A 239 -4.48 -11.34 -5.79
CA PHE A 239 -5.87 -10.93 -5.88
C PHE A 239 -6.01 -9.72 -6.81
N SER A 240 -7.06 -9.74 -7.64
CA SER A 240 -7.43 -8.62 -8.49
C SER A 240 -8.94 -8.39 -8.40
N ALA A 241 -9.35 -7.25 -7.89
CA ALA A 241 -10.75 -6.87 -7.78
C ALA A 241 -11.38 -6.63 -9.17
N ARG A 242 -10.60 -6.15 -10.13
CA ARG A 242 -11.02 -6.00 -11.53
C ARG A 242 -11.34 -7.34 -12.18
N ARG A 243 -10.62 -8.41 -11.80
CA ARG A 243 -10.77 -9.76 -12.36
C ARG A 243 -11.81 -10.59 -11.61
N LEU A 244 -11.77 -10.56 -10.27
CA LEU A 244 -12.54 -11.44 -9.39
C LEU A 244 -13.79 -10.77 -8.80
N GLY A 245 -13.93 -9.46 -9.00
CA GLY A 245 -14.96 -8.65 -8.37
C GLY A 245 -14.56 -8.11 -7.00
N ILE A 246 -15.36 -7.19 -6.47
CA ILE A 246 -15.08 -6.50 -5.21
C ILE A 246 -15.11 -7.43 -4.00
N LYS A 247 -15.92 -8.51 -4.06
CA LYS A 247 -15.98 -9.57 -3.04
C LYS A 247 -14.92 -10.63 -3.32
N SER A 248 -13.67 -10.27 -3.12
CA SER A 248 -12.50 -11.14 -3.28
C SER A 248 -11.46 -10.82 -2.23
N GLY A 249 -10.42 -11.65 -2.13
CA GLY A 249 -9.33 -11.44 -1.19
C GLY A 249 -8.49 -10.19 -1.48
N ARG A 250 -7.62 -9.86 -0.54
CA ARG A 250 -6.65 -8.76 -0.63
C ARG A 250 -5.27 -9.26 -0.23
N MET A 251 -4.24 -8.85 -0.98
CA MET A 251 -2.87 -8.94 -0.51
C MET A 251 -2.64 -7.92 0.61
N LEU A 252 -1.62 -8.15 1.41
CA LEU A 252 -1.06 -7.17 2.34
C LEU A 252 0.32 -6.76 1.86
N SER A 253 0.52 -5.48 1.65
CA SER A 253 1.85 -4.89 1.50
C SER A 253 2.24 -4.24 2.81
N GLY A 254 3.32 -4.70 3.41
CA GLY A 254 3.72 -4.31 4.75
C GLY A 254 5.21 -4.03 4.89
N ILE A 255 5.52 -3.23 5.91
CA ILE A 255 6.88 -2.90 6.31
C ILE A 255 6.98 -2.84 7.82
N MET A 256 8.11 -3.29 8.36
CA MET A 256 8.39 -3.33 9.80
C MET A 256 9.85 -2.98 10.04
N LYS A 257 10.11 -2.12 11.01
CA LYS A 257 11.45 -1.92 11.53
C LYS A 257 11.75 -3.03 12.56
N LYS A 258 12.87 -3.70 12.41
CA LYS A 258 13.33 -4.71 13.37
C LYS A 258 13.87 -4.05 14.64
N GLY A 259 13.72 -4.72 15.79
CA GLY A 259 14.25 -4.27 17.06
C GLY A 259 15.72 -4.61 17.23
#